data_25c6ee326a538b3b600eb0bd61150109
#
_entry.id   25c6ee326a538b3b600eb0bd61150109
#
_cell.length_a   1.000
_cell.length_b   1.000
_cell.length_c   1.000
_cell.angle_alpha   90.00
_cell.angle_beta   90.00
_cell.angle_gamma   90.00
#
_symmetry.space_group_name_H-M   'P 1'
#
loop_
_entity.id
_entity.type
_entity.pdbx_description
1 polymer ?
#
loop_
_entity_poly.entity_id
_entity_poly.type
_entity_poly.pdbx_seq_one_letter_code
_entity_poly.pdbx_strand_id
1 'polypeptide(L)'
;MKKLLILLLLVSCAKEVDDLGFRVYTIPAGEHSSGSFLNHPDNSRISFQFKLDESAYYETEIPENQYDVNKIYGMSDFGLRHQKYSIRLGWRYINNELQLCWLRHEEGRHSSATIRTIEPDVIYNATIDIKTFYYVIVI
;
A
#
# COMPACT_ATOMS: atom_id res chain seq x y z
N MET A 1 -11.71 -12.94 53.50
CA MET A 1 -10.92 -13.24 52.28
C MET A 1 -11.62 -12.62 51.09
N LYS A 2 -11.08 -11.49 50.54
CA LYS A 2 -11.66 -10.82 49.37
C LYS A 2 -11.11 -11.50 48.12
N LYS A 3 -11.99 -12.11 47.32
CA LYS A 3 -11.63 -12.69 46.02
C LYS A 3 -11.43 -11.54 45.03
N LEU A 4 -10.21 -11.31 44.59
CA LEU A 4 -9.87 -10.37 43.54
C LEU A 4 -10.24 -11.01 42.20
N LEU A 5 -11.30 -10.51 41.56
CA LEU A 5 -11.71 -10.91 40.22
C LEU A 5 -10.85 -10.15 39.21
N ILE A 6 -9.83 -10.80 38.66
CA ILE A 6 -9.03 -10.24 37.57
C ILE A 6 -9.82 -10.39 36.29
N LEU A 7 -10.43 -9.29 35.82
CA LEU A 7 -11.08 -9.20 34.51
C LEU A 7 -9.97 -9.09 33.43
N LEU A 8 -9.65 -10.21 32.80
CA LEU A 8 -8.73 -10.22 31.65
C LEU A 8 -9.44 -9.61 30.45
N LEU A 9 -9.18 -8.33 30.18
CA LEU A 9 -9.59 -7.69 28.93
C LEU A 9 -8.74 -8.28 27.80
N LEU A 10 -9.31 -9.24 27.07
CA LEU A 10 -8.77 -9.68 25.79
C LEU A 10 -8.97 -8.53 24.79
N VAL A 11 -7.96 -7.70 24.64
CA VAL A 11 -7.88 -6.77 23.51
C VAL A 11 -7.64 -7.61 22.26
N SER A 12 -8.73 -7.99 21.60
CA SER A 12 -8.66 -8.55 20.25
C SER A 12 -8.17 -7.42 19.35
N CYS A 13 -6.99 -7.57 18.74
CA CYS A 13 -6.58 -6.78 17.57
C CYS A 13 -7.46 -7.17 16.39
N ALA A 14 -8.73 -6.75 16.42
CA ALA A 14 -9.58 -6.84 15.24
C ALA A 14 -9.00 -5.87 14.20
N LYS A 15 -8.65 -6.41 13.03
CA LYS A 15 -8.26 -5.58 11.90
C LYS A 15 -9.47 -4.74 11.53
N GLU A 16 -9.27 -3.43 11.46
CA GLU A 16 -10.34 -2.51 11.09
C GLU A 16 -10.80 -2.81 9.66
N VAL A 17 -12.10 -2.91 9.45
CA VAL A 17 -12.75 -3.19 8.18
C VAL A 17 -13.82 -2.12 7.99
N ASP A 18 -13.89 -1.51 6.82
CA ASP A 18 -14.92 -0.52 6.50
C ASP A 18 -16.28 -1.18 6.20
N ASP A 19 -17.31 -0.35 6.02
CA ASP A 19 -18.69 -0.82 5.76
C ASP A 19 -18.83 -1.61 4.44
N LEU A 20 -17.85 -1.53 3.54
CA LEU A 20 -17.80 -2.26 2.28
C LEU A 20 -16.96 -3.54 2.37
N GLY A 21 -16.38 -3.83 3.52
CA GLY A 21 -15.55 -5.00 3.75
C GLY A 21 -14.07 -4.83 3.37
N PHE A 22 -13.63 -3.61 3.07
CA PHE A 22 -12.21 -3.33 2.84
C PHE A 22 -11.44 -3.30 4.16
N ARG A 23 -10.28 -3.93 4.16
CA ARG A 23 -9.35 -3.77 5.26
C ARG A 23 -8.78 -2.36 5.26
N VAL A 24 -8.95 -1.64 6.37
CA VAL A 24 -8.40 -0.30 6.54
C VAL A 24 -6.91 -0.37 6.91
N TYR A 25 -6.11 0.44 6.23
CA TYR A 25 -4.69 0.63 6.51
C TYR A 25 -4.45 2.12 6.72
N THR A 26 -4.12 2.49 7.94
CA THR A 26 -3.80 3.87 8.30
C THR A 26 -2.28 4.04 8.40
N ILE A 27 -1.76 5.06 7.75
CA ILE A 27 -0.37 5.50 7.91
C ILE A 27 -0.42 6.74 8.80
N PRO A 28 0.06 6.67 10.06
CA PRO A 28 0.06 7.83 10.95
C PRO A 28 0.92 8.97 10.39
N ALA A 29 0.61 10.20 10.78
CA ALA A 29 1.41 11.37 10.40
C ALA A 29 2.87 11.20 10.85
N GLY A 30 3.82 11.46 9.95
CA GLY A 30 5.25 11.28 10.18
C GLY A 30 5.77 9.85 10.01
N GLU A 31 4.89 8.88 9.75
CA GLU A 31 5.27 7.49 9.50
C GLU A 31 5.28 7.16 8.00
N HIS A 32 5.96 6.05 7.65
CA HIS A 32 6.09 5.60 6.25
C HIS A 32 5.39 4.28 5.95
N SER A 33 4.67 3.73 6.92
CA SER A 33 3.96 2.46 6.77
C SER A 33 2.81 2.33 7.76
N SER A 34 1.85 1.48 7.42
CA SER A 34 0.77 1.09 8.34
C SER A 34 1.20 0.04 9.39
N GLY A 35 2.47 -0.35 9.43
CA GLY A 35 2.97 -1.42 10.31
C GLY A 35 2.49 -2.83 9.93
N SER A 36 1.73 -2.98 8.86
CA SER A 36 1.19 -4.26 8.42
C SER A 36 2.06 -4.88 7.33
N PHE A 37 2.44 -6.14 7.54
CA PHE A 37 3.14 -6.94 6.52
C PHE A 37 2.17 -7.95 5.93
N LEU A 38 2.09 -7.98 4.61
CA LEU A 38 1.36 -9.00 3.87
C LEU A 38 2.40 -9.94 3.26
N ASN A 39 2.47 -11.16 3.80
CA ASN A 39 3.24 -12.22 3.17
C ASN A 39 2.40 -12.83 2.06
N HIS A 40 2.92 -12.81 0.84
CA HIS A 40 2.35 -13.53 -0.28
C HIS A 40 3.25 -14.68 -0.68
N PRO A 41 2.66 -15.87 -0.89
CA PRO A 41 3.40 -16.97 -1.50
C PRO A 41 3.90 -16.57 -2.90
N ASP A 42 4.86 -17.30 -3.42
CA ASP A 42 5.51 -17.13 -4.72
C ASP A 42 4.51 -17.20 -5.90
N ASN A 43 3.72 -16.18 -6.04
CA ASN A 43 2.79 -16.02 -7.15
C ASN A 43 3.37 -15.07 -8.18
N SER A 44 3.25 -15.42 -9.44
CA SER A 44 3.61 -14.53 -10.55
C SER A 44 2.51 -13.52 -10.87
N ARG A 45 1.36 -13.61 -10.20
CA ARG A 45 0.20 -12.74 -10.40
C ARG A 45 -0.53 -12.47 -9.09
N ILE A 46 -0.91 -11.20 -8.90
CA ILE A 46 -1.85 -10.78 -7.85
C ILE A 46 -2.96 -9.93 -8.45
N SER A 47 -4.18 -10.09 -7.93
CA SER A 47 -5.31 -9.21 -8.23
C SER A 47 -5.93 -8.75 -6.91
N PHE A 48 -6.27 -7.47 -6.83
CA PHE A 48 -6.83 -6.86 -5.63
C PHE A 48 -7.69 -5.64 -5.97
N GLN A 49 -8.50 -5.25 -5.02
CA GLN A 49 -9.23 -3.99 -5.04
C GLN A 49 -8.63 -3.05 -4.01
N PHE A 50 -8.65 -1.77 -4.32
CA PHE A 50 -8.27 -0.72 -3.38
C PHE A 50 -9.13 0.51 -3.57
N LYS A 51 -9.19 1.29 -2.51
CA LYS A 51 -9.83 2.59 -2.43
C LYS A 51 -8.94 3.47 -1.56
N LEU A 52 -8.77 4.72 -1.92
CA LEU A 52 -8.18 5.74 -1.07
C LEU A 52 -9.29 6.67 -0.60
N ASP A 53 -9.21 7.15 0.62
CA ASP A 53 -10.11 8.18 1.12
C ASP A 53 -9.50 9.59 0.94
N GLU A 54 -10.22 10.62 1.37
CA GLU A 54 -9.76 12.02 1.23
C GLU A 54 -8.45 12.32 1.98
N SER A 55 -8.04 11.49 2.96
CA SER A 55 -6.75 11.65 3.63
C SER A 55 -5.55 11.37 2.72
N ALA A 56 -5.78 10.80 1.53
CA ALA A 56 -4.77 10.66 0.50
C ALA A 56 -4.31 11.99 -0.11
N TYR A 57 -5.08 13.08 0.09
CA TYR A 57 -4.65 14.46 -0.17
C TYR A 57 -3.80 14.93 1.02
N TYR A 58 -2.51 15.04 0.83
CA TYR A 58 -1.58 15.43 1.89
C TYR A 58 -0.52 16.41 1.38
N GLU A 59 0.02 17.18 2.31
CA GLU A 59 1.21 17.99 2.08
C GLU A 59 2.31 17.54 3.03
N THR A 60 3.52 17.42 2.50
CA THR A 60 4.68 17.04 3.31
C THR A 60 5.34 18.26 3.92
N GLU A 61 5.87 18.14 5.14
CA GLU A 61 6.65 19.19 5.78
C GLU A 61 7.91 19.53 5.00
N ILE A 62 8.50 18.55 4.33
CA ILE A 62 9.69 18.69 3.47
C ILE A 62 9.21 18.62 2.02
N PRO A 63 9.27 19.73 1.25
CA PRO A 63 8.69 19.79 -0.10
C PRO A 63 9.22 18.72 -1.07
N GLU A 64 10.49 18.32 -0.93
CA GLU A 64 11.11 17.30 -1.76
C GLU A 64 10.44 15.94 -1.60
N ASN A 65 9.92 15.64 -0.41
CA ASN A 65 9.23 14.38 -0.13
C ASN A 65 7.83 14.30 -0.76
N GLN A 66 7.30 15.41 -1.27
CA GLN A 66 6.00 15.42 -1.96
C GLN A 66 6.01 14.57 -3.24
N TYR A 67 7.19 14.33 -3.80
CA TYR A 67 7.37 13.51 -5.00
C TYR A 67 7.45 12.00 -4.69
N ASP A 68 7.59 11.63 -3.41
CA ASP A 68 7.68 10.24 -3.00
C ASP A 68 6.36 9.51 -3.23
N VAL A 69 6.46 8.23 -3.59
CA VAL A 69 5.29 7.37 -3.82
C VAL A 69 4.95 6.59 -2.56
N ASN A 70 3.79 6.85 -2.00
CA ASN A 70 3.20 6.05 -0.95
C ASN A 70 2.74 4.70 -1.51
N LYS A 71 3.01 3.62 -0.77
CA LYS A 71 2.79 2.26 -1.30
C LYS A 71 1.41 1.74 -0.93
N ILE A 72 0.63 1.31 -1.92
CA ILE A 72 -0.64 0.61 -1.74
C ILE A 72 -0.35 -0.87 -1.54
N TYR A 73 0.09 -1.54 -2.60
CA TYR A 73 0.26 -2.97 -2.62
C TYR A 73 1.13 -3.44 -3.78
N GLY A 74 1.71 -4.63 -3.67
CA GLY A 74 2.52 -5.19 -4.74
C GLY A 74 3.21 -6.48 -4.35
N MET A 75 4.18 -6.90 -5.13
CA MET A 75 4.86 -8.16 -4.97
C MET A 75 6.35 -8.04 -5.25
N SER A 76 7.11 -8.98 -4.68
CA SER A 76 8.52 -9.16 -4.94
C SER A 76 8.74 -10.35 -5.88
N ASP A 77 9.77 -10.28 -6.70
CA ASP A 77 10.10 -11.36 -7.61
C ASP A 77 10.66 -12.56 -6.82
N PHE A 78 10.11 -13.75 -7.08
CA PHE A 78 10.65 -15.03 -6.62
C PHE A 78 11.04 -15.08 -5.13
N GLY A 79 10.25 -14.51 -4.23
CA GLY A 79 10.56 -14.51 -2.79
C GLY A 79 11.77 -13.65 -2.38
N LEU A 80 12.29 -12.83 -3.29
CA LEU A 80 13.40 -11.93 -3.02
C LEU A 80 12.96 -10.78 -2.11
N ARG A 81 13.93 -10.16 -1.43
CA ARG A 81 13.66 -8.96 -0.62
C ARG A 81 13.07 -7.87 -1.51
N HIS A 82 11.99 -7.25 -1.04
CA HIS A 82 11.24 -6.24 -1.77
C HIS A 82 12.06 -5.00 -2.23
N GLN A 83 13.20 -4.75 -1.60
CA GLN A 83 14.13 -3.68 -2.00
C GLN A 83 15.07 -4.11 -3.12
N LYS A 84 15.13 -5.41 -3.45
CA LYS A 84 16.03 -5.92 -4.49
C LYS A 84 15.33 -6.01 -5.84
N TYR A 85 14.20 -6.72 -5.89
CA TYR A 85 13.35 -6.83 -7.08
C TYR A 85 11.89 -6.84 -6.63
N SER A 86 11.13 -5.83 -7.01
CA SER A 86 9.71 -5.75 -6.72
C SER A 86 8.99 -4.76 -7.61
N ILE A 87 7.69 -4.95 -7.74
CA ILE A 87 6.77 -4.03 -8.39
C ILE A 87 5.59 -3.74 -7.46
N ARG A 88 5.16 -2.50 -7.37
CA ARG A 88 4.07 -2.05 -6.51
C ARG A 88 3.24 -1.00 -7.19
N LEU A 89 1.97 -0.94 -6.81
CA LEU A 89 1.16 0.26 -6.94
C LEU A 89 1.35 1.15 -5.72
N GLY A 90 1.28 2.43 -5.96
CA GLY A 90 1.32 3.45 -4.94
C GLY A 90 0.61 4.70 -5.42
N TRP A 91 0.58 5.71 -4.57
CA TRP A 91 -0.01 7.00 -4.90
C TRP A 91 0.87 8.15 -4.40
N ARG A 92 0.66 9.31 -4.99
CA ARG A 92 1.14 10.59 -4.47
C ARG A 92 0.16 11.69 -4.80
N TYR A 93 0.16 12.74 -4.01
CA TYR A 93 -0.59 13.95 -4.28
C TYR A 93 0.36 15.05 -4.71
N ILE A 94 0.22 15.53 -5.95
CA ILE A 94 1.11 16.54 -6.52
C ILE A 94 0.35 17.35 -7.58
N ASN A 95 0.62 18.66 -7.63
CA ASN A 95 -0.04 19.60 -8.56
C ASN A 95 -1.58 19.54 -8.48
N ASN A 96 -2.14 19.39 -7.29
CA ASN A 96 -3.57 19.22 -7.03
C ASN A 96 -4.19 17.96 -7.69
N GLU A 97 -3.38 16.96 -7.98
CA GLU A 97 -3.84 15.69 -8.54
C GLU A 97 -3.42 14.52 -7.65
N LEU A 98 -4.36 13.62 -7.40
CA LEU A 98 -4.08 12.33 -6.78
C LEU A 98 -3.64 11.37 -7.88
N GLN A 99 -2.36 11.05 -7.94
CA GLN A 99 -1.76 10.25 -8.98
C GLN A 99 -1.56 8.81 -8.52
N LEU A 100 -2.09 7.85 -9.27
CA LEU A 100 -1.73 6.44 -9.15
C LEU A 100 -0.41 6.20 -9.88
N CYS A 101 0.53 5.57 -9.19
CA CYS A 101 1.88 5.34 -9.67
C CYS A 101 2.25 3.85 -9.60
N TRP A 102 3.20 3.45 -10.43
CA TRP A 102 3.97 2.24 -10.18
C TRP A 102 5.32 2.62 -9.53
N LEU A 103 5.82 1.72 -8.69
CA LEU A 103 7.13 1.78 -8.06
C LEU A 103 7.82 0.45 -8.25
N ARG A 104 8.98 0.46 -8.91
CA ARG A 104 9.82 -0.73 -9.15
C ARG A 104 11.14 -0.61 -8.40
N HIS A 105 11.56 -1.71 -7.81
CA HIS A 105 12.93 -1.90 -7.37
C HIS A 105 13.61 -2.92 -8.28
N GLU A 106 14.83 -2.62 -8.70
CA GLU A 106 15.68 -3.47 -9.50
C GLU A 106 17.12 -3.26 -9.08
N GLU A 107 17.76 -4.32 -8.58
CA GLU A 107 19.14 -4.30 -8.06
C GLU A 107 19.39 -3.21 -7.01
N GLY A 108 18.40 -2.96 -6.14
CA GLY A 108 18.49 -1.91 -5.12
C GLY A 108 18.26 -0.49 -5.61
N ARG A 109 18.04 -0.29 -6.91
CA ARG A 109 17.62 0.99 -7.49
C ARG A 109 16.11 1.05 -7.55
N HIS A 110 15.52 2.21 -7.32
CA HIS A 110 14.08 2.40 -7.49
C HIS A 110 13.77 3.33 -8.65
N SER A 111 12.65 3.08 -9.29
CA SER A 111 12.06 3.94 -10.31
C SER A 111 10.55 3.96 -10.16
N SER A 112 9.92 5.07 -10.49
CA SER A 112 8.47 5.21 -10.43
C SER A 112 7.98 6.11 -11.56
N ALA A 113 6.73 5.91 -11.98
CA ALA A 113 6.04 6.85 -12.86
C ALA A 113 4.54 6.82 -12.59
N THR A 114 3.87 7.90 -13.00
CA THR A 114 2.42 8.02 -12.95
C THR A 114 1.78 7.14 -14.01
N ILE A 115 0.76 6.38 -13.60
CA ILE A 115 -0.10 5.60 -14.49
C ILE A 115 -1.27 6.47 -14.96
N ARG A 116 -1.97 7.09 -13.99
CA ARG A 116 -3.14 7.94 -14.23
C ARG A 116 -3.49 8.76 -12.98
N THR A 117 -4.33 9.76 -13.14
CA THR A 117 -5.03 10.43 -12.03
C THR A 117 -6.19 9.53 -11.54
N ILE A 118 -6.41 9.52 -10.24
CA ILE A 118 -7.48 8.78 -9.56
C ILE A 118 -8.24 9.72 -8.62
N GLU A 119 -9.39 9.28 -8.14
CA GLU A 119 -10.25 10.02 -7.23
C GLU A 119 -10.41 9.26 -5.91
N PRO A 120 -10.55 9.96 -4.76
CA PRO A 120 -10.87 9.33 -3.49
C PRO A 120 -12.24 8.64 -3.56
N ASP A 121 -12.45 7.67 -2.68
CA ASP A 121 -13.67 6.89 -2.49
C ASP A 121 -14.15 6.12 -3.72
N VAL A 122 -13.36 6.08 -4.79
CA VAL A 122 -13.57 5.22 -5.95
C VAL A 122 -12.86 3.88 -5.76
N ILE A 123 -13.56 2.79 -6.03
CA ILE A 123 -13.00 1.44 -5.98
C ILE A 123 -12.29 1.15 -7.31
N TYR A 124 -11.01 0.85 -7.22
CA TYR A 124 -10.19 0.44 -8.35
C TYR A 124 -9.86 -1.05 -8.26
N ASN A 125 -9.92 -1.73 -9.41
CA ASN A 125 -9.43 -3.10 -9.55
C ASN A 125 -8.02 -3.05 -10.10
N ALA A 126 -7.11 -3.82 -9.53
CA ALA A 126 -5.74 -3.87 -9.98
C ALA A 126 -5.26 -5.31 -10.15
N THR A 127 -4.51 -5.56 -11.19
CA THR A 127 -3.78 -6.81 -11.41
C THR A 127 -2.33 -6.50 -11.72
N ILE A 128 -1.41 -7.19 -11.06
CA ILE A 128 0.02 -7.15 -11.34
C ILE A 128 0.47 -8.54 -11.74
N ASP A 129 1.08 -8.65 -12.91
CA ASP A 129 1.71 -9.86 -13.42
C ASP A 129 3.23 -9.68 -13.49
N ILE A 130 3.99 -10.62 -12.94
CA ILE A 130 5.42 -10.76 -13.18
C ILE A 130 5.63 -11.67 -14.37
N LYS A 131 6.27 -11.15 -15.40
CA LYS A 131 6.71 -11.91 -16.59
C LYS A 131 8.24 -12.05 -16.56
N THR A 132 8.79 -12.91 -17.40
CA THR A 132 10.22 -13.22 -17.41
C THR A 132 11.12 -11.98 -17.51
N PHE A 133 10.70 -10.94 -18.25
CA PHE A 133 11.51 -9.75 -18.49
C PHE A 133 10.78 -8.42 -18.25
N TYR A 134 9.52 -8.45 -17.81
CA TYR A 134 8.72 -7.24 -17.62
C TYR A 134 7.56 -7.48 -16.66
N TYR A 135 6.98 -6.39 -16.19
CA TYR A 135 5.76 -6.38 -15.39
C TYR A 135 4.59 -5.88 -16.22
N VAL A 136 3.41 -6.44 -16.00
CA VAL A 136 2.15 -5.97 -16.55
C VAL A 136 1.28 -5.49 -15.41
N ILE A 137 0.81 -4.24 -15.49
CA ILE A 137 -0.15 -3.67 -14.54
C ILE A 137 -1.42 -3.32 -15.31
N VAL A 138 -2.55 -3.80 -14.81
CA VAL A 138 -3.88 -3.50 -15.33
C VAL A 138 -4.69 -2.84 -14.21
N ILE A 139 -5.37 -1.71 -14.53
CA ILE A 139 -6.21 -0.95 -13.60
C ILE A 139 -7.62 -0.82 -14.20
#